data_8a0eb1d806c491478514b7029a2a64d5
#
_entry.id   8a0eb1d806c491478514b7029a2a64d5
#
_cell.length_a   1.000
_cell.length_b   1.000
_cell.length_c   1.000
_cell.angle_alpha   90.00
_cell.angle_beta   90.00
_cell.angle_gamma   90.00
#
_symmetry.space_group_name_H-M   'P 1'
#
loop_
_entity.id
_entity.type
_entity.pdbx_description
1 polymer ?
#
loop_
_entity_poly.entity_id
_entity_poly.type
_entity_poly.pdbx_seq_one_letter_code
_entity_poly.pdbx_strand_id
1 'polypeptide(L)'
;MSLANALAMLNEQERVKSEGEVLRQIERYTPPPGVIPESVGEAALAMDSTPYSYLNSANITAYGYGGFPGYPYLSQLAQLPEYRKITGTIAEEMTRKWIELKHIGKDEGDDKADKIRQLDDALKRFKVREKFREAAEHDGYFGRGQIYIDVKTPSGNSAWLVPDELDKKLYISPRKITKGSLNGFRVIEAMWTYPGVYNADNPLSPDFFNPAEWYVMGRTVHASRMLTMISRQVPDILKAAYNFGGLSLSQMAEPYIQNWLRTRDSVSDLVHSFVVYGLKTNMQNVLSGVADPNLFMRAEFFNKVRDNRGMFMVDKESEEFFQFVTSLSGVDALQAQAQEQMASVSSIPLVKLLGITPNGLNASSDGEIRVFYDSIHAMQENLFRSPLKTVLDVIQLNEFGEIDPDIDFEFLPLYELTEAEKAEVMKHQSEADKNYAEAGVFDLDAIRSMRQSDKASPYHMMESEDDEEEYENESIEEGFEAPENPSSGQS
;
A
#
# COMPACT_ATOMS: atom_id res chain seq x y z
N MET A 1 35.96 46.47 -5.42
CA MET A 1 35.57 45.33 -4.62
C MET A 1 36.36 44.13 -5.09
N SER A 2 37.07 43.43 -4.21
CA SER A 2 37.87 42.27 -4.67
C SER A 2 36.91 41.10 -5.01
N LEU A 3 37.30 40.30 -5.99
CA LEU A 3 36.54 39.12 -6.44
C LEU A 3 36.20 38.17 -5.27
N ALA A 4 37.11 38.10 -4.27
CA ALA A 4 36.92 37.33 -3.05
C ALA A 4 35.76 37.85 -2.18
N ASN A 5 35.56 39.16 -2.11
CA ASN A 5 34.43 39.74 -1.37
C ASN A 5 33.08 39.55 -2.10
N ALA A 6 33.09 39.54 -3.43
CA ALA A 6 31.90 39.28 -4.21
C ALA A 6 31.46 37.79 -4.11
N LEU A 7 32.43 36.88 -4.13
CA LEU A 7 32.17 35.43 -3.91
C LEU A 7 31.71 35.16 -2.49
N ALA A 8 32.27 35.81 -1.48
CA ALA A 8 31.81 35.66 -0.09
C ALA A 8 30.39 36.18 0.11
N MET A 9 29.99 37.27 -0.54
CA MET A 9 28.64 37.80 -0.51
C MET A 9 27.63 36.91 -1.25
N LEU A 10 28.02 36.29 -2.37
CA LEU A 10 27.18 35.36 -3.09
C LEU A 10 26.94 34.08 -2.27
N ASN A 11 27.98 33.50 -1.67
CA ASN A 11 27.86 32.35 -0.79
C ASN A 11 27.04 32.66 0.46
N GLU A 12 27.13 33.85 1.02
CA GLU A 12 26.31 34.30 2.15
C GLU A 12 24.83 34.47 1.74
N GLN A 13 24.54 34.99 0.54
CA GLN A 13 23.20 35.13 0.01
C GLN A 13 22.56 33.77 -0.34
N GLU A 14 23.34 32.83 -0.87
CA GLU A 14 22.86 31.46 -1.10
C GLU A 14 22.59 30.71 0.22
N ARG A 15 23.45 30.90 1.22
CA ARG A 15 23.25 30.32 2.56
C ARG A 15 22.00 30.87 3.24
N VAL A 16 21.80 32.19 3.21
CA VAL A 16 20.59 32.83 3.77
C VAL A 16 19.34 32.45 2.99
N LYS A 17 19.41 32.25 1.67
CA LYS A 17 18.29 31.70 0.89
C LYS A 17 17.97 30.27 1.27
N SER A 18 18.98 29.41 1.37
CA SER A 18 18.77 28.00 1.76
C SER A 18 18.24 27.86 3.20
N GLU A 19 18.77 28.64 4.15
CA GLU A 19 18.26 28.70 5.52
C GLU A 19 16.84 29.28 5.57
N GLY A 20 16.52 30.28 4.75
CA GLY A 20 15.19 30.86 4.65
C GLY A 20 14.15 29.94 3.97
N GLU A 21 14.56 29.11 3.02
CA GLU A 21 13.72 28.07 2.41
C GLU A 21 13.47 26.92 3.36
N VAL A 22 14.50 26.47 4.09
CA VAL A 22 14.36 25.44 5.14
C VAL A 22 13.45 25.94 6.27
N LEU A 23 13.58 27.20 6.70
CA LEU A 23 12.69 27.77 7.73
C LEU A 23 11.26 27.97 7.25
N ARG A 24 11.02 28.19 5.95
CA ARG A 24 9.66 28.26 5.38
C ARG A 24 9.01 26.88 5.25
N GLN A 25 9.80 25.81 5.09
CA GLN A 25 9.29 24.44 5.06
C GLN A 25 8.85 23.92 6.45
N ILE A 26 9.26 24.60 7.54
CA ILE A 26 8.87 24.26 8.91
C ILE A 26 7.70 25.18 9.37
N GLU A 27 6.82 25.60 8.50
CA GLU A 27 5.54 26.14 8.95
C GLU A 27 4.75 24.97 9.60
N ARG A 28 4.60 25.05 10.95
CA ARG A 28 3.82 24.11 11.72
C ARG A 28 2.43 23.98 11.07
N TYR A 29 2.05 22.75 10.71
CA TYR A 29 0.71 22.49 10.24
C TYR A 29 -0.30 23.08 11.24
N THR A 30 -1.05 24.05 10.79
CA THR A 30 -2.18 24.59 11.54
C THR A 30 -3.42 23.98 10.91
N PRO A 31 -4.19 23.16 11.66
CA PRO A 31 -5.40 22.56 11.12
C PRO A 31 -6.35 23.67 10.65
N PRO A 32 -7.16 23.40 9.60
CA PRO A 32 -8.16 24.35 9.16
C PRO A 32 -9.12 24.73 10.30
N PRO A 33 -9.64 25.96 10.33
CA PRO A 33 -10.62 26.37 11.34
C PRO A 33 -11.80 25.40 11.42
N GLY A 34 -12.17 24.99 12.63
CA GLY A 34 -13.29 24.07 12.88
C GLY A 34 -12.93 22.58 12.86
N VAL A 35 -11.68 22.21 12.54
CA VAL A 35 -11.21 20.81 12.60
C VAL A 35 -10.87 20.40 14.03
N ILE A 36 -10.33 21.31 14.83
CA ILE A 36 -10.13 21.13 16.27
C ILE A 36 -11.10 22.07 16.98
N PRO A 37 -11.97 21.59 17.89
CA PRO A 37 -12.78 22.45 18.72
C PRO A 37 -11.92 23.43 19.52
N GLU A 38 -12.30 24.70 19.60
CA GLU A 38 -11.55 25.75 20.32
C GLU A 38 -11.23 25.35 21.77
N SER A 39 -12.15 24.61 22.43
CA SER A 39 -11.97 24.10 23.79
C SER A 39 -10.92 23.01 23.95
N VAL A 40 -10.47 22.37 22.85
CA VAL A 40 -9.54 21.23 22.87
C VAL A 40 -8.20 21.60 22.23
N GLY A 41 -8.19 22.64 21.39
CA GLY A 41 -7.00 23.08 20.66
C GLY A 41 -5.81 23.39 21.57
N GLU A 42 -6.05 24.10 22.67
CA GLU A 42 -5.01 24.40 23.65
C GLU A 42 -4.62 23.18 24.49
N ALA A 43 -5.55 22.31 24.85
CA ALA A 43 -5.28 21.13 25.63
C ALA A 43 -4.56 20.02 24.83
N ALA A 44 -4.93 19.83 23.57
CA ALA A 44 -4.24 18.88 22.69
C ALA A 44 -2.83 19.36 22.29
N LEU A 45 -2.65 20.68 22.21
CA LEU A 45 -1.34 21.33 21.99
C LEU A 45 -0.55 21.52 23.30
N ALA A 46 -1.22 21.63 24.45
CA ALA A 46 -0.65 21.87 25.77
C ALA A 46 -0.14 20.58 26.47
N MET A 47 -0.28 19.43 25.87
CA MET A 47 0.54 18.27 26.24
C MET A 47 1.98 18.43 25.74
N ASP A 48 2.45 19.66 25.73
CA ASP A 48 3.85 20.07 25.60
C ASP A 48 4.59 19.68 26.90
N SER A 49 4.52 18.38 27.18
CA SER A 49 5.39 17.82 28.20
C SER A 49 6.82 17.88 27.68
N THR A 50 7.69 18.34 28.51
CA THR A 50 9.13 18.52 28.33
C THR A 50 9.86 17.46 27.46
N PRO A 51 9.43 16.17 27.37
CA PRO A 51 9.99 15.20 26.45
C PRO A 51 9.77 15.50 24.96
N TYR A 52 8.65 16.14 24.60
CA TYR A 52 8.35 16.48 23.19
C TYR A 52 9.21 17.62 22.67
N SER A 53 9.58 18.57 23.52
CA SER A 53 10.47 19.66 23.12
C SER A 53 11.88 19.17 22.82
N TYR A 54 12.33 18.10 23.46
CA TYR A 54 13.62 17.46 23.17
C TYR A 54 13.63 16.72 21.84
N LEU A 55 12.54 16.07 21.45
CA LEU A 55 12.42 15.36 20.18
C LEU A 55 12.17 16.30 19.00
N ASN A 56 11.51 17.43 19.24
CA ASN A 56 11.35 18.51 18.26
C ASN A 56 12.57 19.47 18.22
N SER A 57 13.52 19.31 19.11
CA SER A 57 14.70 20.15 19.10
C SER A 57 15.66 19.78 17.98
N ALA A 58 16.41 20.77 17.55
CA ALA A 58 17.30 20.88 16.39
C ALA A 58 18.12 19.65 15.95
N ASN A 59 18.25 18.61 16.79
CA ASN A 59 19.05 17.42 16.46
C ASN A 59 18.35 16.42 15.54
N ILE A 60 17.02 16.33 15.57
CA ILE A 60 16.27 15.43 14.67
C ILE A 60 15.99 16.15 13.34
N THR A 61 15.73 17.46 13.41
CA THR A 61 15.58 18.33 12.22
C THR A 61 16.88 18.61 11.50
N ALA A 62 18.02 18.57 12.19
CA ALA A 62 19.35 18.80 11.56
C ALA A 62 19.71 17.75 10.50
N TYR A 63 19.17 16.54 10.58
CA TYR A 63 19.36 15.49 9.57
C TYR A 63 18.23 15.43 8.52
N GLY A 64 17.25 16.35 8.57
CA GLY A 64 16.21 16.49 7.55
C GLY A 64 15.16 15.38 7.52
N TYR A 65 15.25 14.34 8.33
CA TYR A 65 14.40 13.14 8.26
C TYR A 65 13.63 12.82 9.55
N GLY A 66 13.69 13.71 10.56
CA GLY A 66 13.06 13.49 11.85
C GLY A 66 11.81 14.32 12.06
N GLY A 67 10.69 13.65 12.37
CA GLY A 67 9.43 14.27 12.72
C GLY A 67 8.32 14.04 11.69
N PHE A 68 7.09 14.42 12.07
CA PHE A 68 5.94 14.32 11.18
C PHE A 68 5.95 15.48 10.16
N PRO A 69 6.01 15.19 8.86
CA PRO A 69 6.14 16.25 7.82
C PRO A 69 4.84 17.01 7.58
N GLY A 70 3.72 16.55 8.14
CA GLY A 70 2.40 17.13 7.94
C GLY A 70 1.64 16.56 6.74
N TYR A 71 0.33 16.43 6.88
CA TYR A 71 -0.54 15.88 5.82
C TYR A 71 -0.51 16.69 4.51
N PRO A 72 -0.45 18.05 4.51
CA PRO A 72 -0.36 18.81 3.27
C PRO A 72 0.87 18.46 2.44
N TYR A 73 2.02 18.27 3.09
CA TYR A 73 3.25 17.86 2.42
C TYR A 73 3.14 16.43 1.88
N LEU A 74 2.65 15.49 2.69
CA LEU A 74 2.43 14.11 2.26
C LEU A 74 1.44 14.03 1.07
N SER A 75 0.42 14.91 1.05
CA SER A 75 -0.51 15.02 -0.08
C SER A 75 0.15 15.53 -1.36
N GLN A 76 1.17 16.39 -1.25
CA GLN A 76 1.98 16.79 -2.41
C GLN A 76 2.83 15.63 -2.92
N LEU A 77 3.49 14.88 -2.04
CA LEU A 77 4.25 13.70 -2.43
C LEU A 77 3.36 12.65 -3.10
N ALA A 78 2.13 12.45 -2.59
CA ALA A 78 1.16 11.50 -3.16
C ALA A 78 0.73 11.83 -4.60
N GLN A 79 1.03 13.02 -5.13
CA GLN A 79 0.77 13.37 -6.54
C GLN A 79 1.90 12.91 -7.47
N LEU A 80 3.09 12.64 -6.93
CA LEU A 80 4.25 12.21 -7.72
C LEU A 80 4.15 10.72 -8.07
N PRO A 81 4.46 10.32 -9.31
CA PRO A 81 4.26 8.96 -9.80
C PRO A 81 5.05 7.91 -9.02
N GLU A 82 6.23 8.24 -8.54
CA GLU A 82 7.09 7.33 -7.78
C GLU A 82 6.43 6.91 -6.46
N TYR A 83 5.92 7.87 -5.70
CA TYR A 83 5.23 7.62 -4.43
C TYR A 83 3.91 6.87 -4.64
N ARG A 84 3.16 7.26 -5.68
CA ARG A 84 1.92 6.56 -6.06
C ARG A 84 2.19 5.10 -6.42
N LYS A 85 3.25 4.86 -7.18
CA LYS A 85 3.60 3.49 -7.60
C LYS A 85 3.97 2.61 -6.41
N ILE A 86 4.78 3.12 -5.48
CA ILE A 86 5.17 2.38 -4.27
C ILE A 86 3.94 2.04 -3.43
N THR A 87 3.15 3.04 -3.05
CA THR A 87 1.99 2.86 -2.18
C THR A 87 0.89 2.04 -2.86
N GLY A 88 0.57 2.38 -4.12
CA GLY A 88 -0.46 1.69 -4.88
C GLY A 88 -0.14 0.22 -5.14
N THR A 89 1.12 -0.12 -5.42
CA THR A 89 1.52 -1.53 -5.64
C THR A 89 1.27 -2.38 -4.39
N ILE A 90 1.63 -1.89 -3.19
CA ILE A 90 1.38 -2.63 -1.94
C ILE A 90 -0.11 -2.81 -1.70
N ALA A 91 -0.90 -1.73 -1.78
CA ALA A 91 -2.34 -1.78 -1.55
C ALA A 91 -3.07 -2.66 -2.59
N GLU A 92 -2.62 -2.62 -3.84
CA GLU A 92 -3.14 -3.47 -4.91
C GLU A 92 -2.86 -4.95 -4.65
N GLU A 93 -1.61 -5.30 -4.30
CA GLU A 93 -1.25 -6.69 -4.01
C GLU A 93 -1.93 -7.21 -2.74
N MET A 94 -2.09 -6.38 -1.69
CA MET A 94 -2.85 -6.77 -0.49
C MET A 94 -4.31 -7.11 -0.78
N THR A 95 -4.87 -6.60 -1.88
CA THR A 95 -6.28 -6.82 -2.24
C THR A 95 -6.46 -7.61 -3.54
N ARG A 96 -5.39 -8.00 -4.23
CA ARG A 96 -5.45 -8.63 -5.56
C ARG A 96 -6.20 -9.96 -5.56
N LYS A 97 -5.82 -10.88 -4.69
CA LYS A 97 -6.47 -12.19 -4.56
C LYS A 97 -7.63 -12.18 -3.57
N TRP A 98 -7.62 -11.24 -2.62
CA TRP A 98 -8.62 -11.03 -1.60
C TRP A 98 -8.81 -12.24 -0.66
N ILE A 99 -10.05 -12.49 -0.23
CA ILE A 99 -10.41 -13.52 0.73
C ILE A 99 -11.34 -14.55 0.14
N GLU A 100 -11.35 -15.73 0.73
CA GLU A 100 -12.37 -16.75 0.59
C GLU A 100 -13.07 -16.94 1.93
N LEU A 101 -14.40 -16.91 1.93
CA LEU A 101 -15.20 -17.21 3.11
C LEU A 101 -15.26 -18.73 3.30
N LYS A 102 -15.07 -19.18 4.54
CA LYS A 102 -15.08 -20.59 4.90
C LYS A 102 -16.00 -20.85 6.09
N HIS A 103 -16.63 -22.01 6.10
CA HIS A 103 -17.30 -22.54 7.27
C HIS A 103 -16.34 -23.51 7.98
N ILE A 104 -16.09 -23.28 9.28
CA ILE A 104 -15.15 -24.10 10.09
C ILE A 104 -15.89 -25.24 10.81
N GLY A 105 -17.23 -25.18 10.92
CA GLY A 105 -18.06 -26.18 11.59
C GLY A 105 -18.16 -27.51 10.85
N LYS A 106 -18.47 -28.57 11.58
CA LYS A 106 -18.60 -29.95 11.02
C LYS A 106 -19.91 -30.22 10.25
N ASP A 107 -20.88 -29.32 10.36
CA ASP A 107 -22.18 -29.49 9.69
C ASP A 107 -22.13 -28.82 8.29
N GLU A 108 -22.12 -29.62 7.27
CA GLU A 108 -22.22 -29.21 5.86
C GLU A 108 -23.72 -29.22 5.42
N GLY A 109 -24.47 -28.22 5.90
CA GLY A 109 -25.87 -28.06 5.46
C GLY A 109 -26.01 -27.05 4.32
N ASP A 110 -26.95 -27.23 3.40
CA ASP A 110 -27.26 -26.31 2.27
C ASP A 110 -27.48 -24.87 2.74
N ASP A 111 -28.07 -24.66 3.91
CA ASP A 111 -28.31 -23.36 4.53
C ASP A 111 -27.00 -22.56 4.74
N LYS A 112 -25.85 -23.22 4.94
CA LYS A 112 -24.57 -22.60 5.19
C LYS A 112 -23.90 -22.12 3.91
N ALA A 113 -23.99 -22.89 2.84
CA ALA A 113 -23.52 -22.50 1.53
C ALA A 113 -24.27 -21.26 1.02
N ASP A 114 -25.57 -21.18 1.27
CA ASP A 114 -26.37 -20.01 0.93
C ASP A 114 -26.01 -18.78 1.78
N LYS A 115 -25.73 -18.95 3.08
CA LYS A 115 -25.24 -17.86 3.94
C LYS A 115 -23.90 -17.30 3.43
N ILE A 116 -22.95 -18.17 3.08
CA ILE A 116 -21.64 -17.76 2.54
C ILE A 116 -21.83 -16.98 1.24
N ARG A 117 -22.69 -17.46 0.31
CA ARG A 117 -23.00 -16.76 -0.94
C ARG A 117 -23.61 -15.38 -0.68
N GLN A 118 -24.58 -15.28 0.23
CA GLN A 118 -25.18 -14.00 0.60
C GLN A 118 -24.17 -13.03 1.21
N LEU A 119 -23.24 -13.52 2.03
CA LEU A 119 -22.16 -12.69 2.60
C LEU A 119 -21.17 -12.21 1.54
N ASP A 120 -20.79 -13.07 0.59
CA ASP A 120 -19.91 -12.70 -0.51
C ASP A 120 -20.57 -11.61 -1.40
N ASP A 121 -21.86 -11.75 -1.69
CA ASP A 121 -22.62 -10.74 -2.41
C ASP A 121 -22.78 -9.44 -1.60
N ALA A 122 -22.91 -9.51 -0.29
CA ALA A 122 -22.94 -8.35 0.59
C ALA A 122 -21.57 -7.64 0.65
N LEU A 123 -20.46 -8.38 0.74
CA LEU A 123 -19.11 -7.82 0.67
C LEU A 123 -18.88 -7.05 -0.65
N LYS A 124 -19.35 -7.60 -1.78
CA LYS A 124 -19.31 -6.95 -3.10
C LYS A 124 -20.21 -5.70 -3.13
N ARG A 125 -21.45 -5.81 -2.64
CA ARG A 125 -22.42 -4.70 -2.60
C ARG A 125 -21.90 -3.51 -1.80
N PHE A 126 -21.27 -3.75 -0.64
CA PHE A 126 -20.67 -2.71 0.19
C PHE A 126 -19.27 -2.30 -0.28
N LYS A 127 -18.74 -2.90 -1.34
CA LYS A 127 -17.41 -2.62 -1.91
C LYS A 127 -16.30 -2.71 -0.86
N VAL A 128 -16.34 -3.75 -0.03
CA VAL A 128 -15.42 -3.89 1.11
C VAL A 128 -13.97 -3.99 0.63
N ARG A 129 -13.70 -4.76 -0.42
CA ARG A 129 -12.37 -4.91 -1.02
C ARG A 129 -11.78 -3.57 -1.45
N GLU A 130 -12.57 -2.74 -2.16
CA GLU A 130 -12.16 -1.43 -2.61
C GLU A 130 -11.90 -0.47 -1.45
N LYS A 131 -12.72 -0.55 -0.38
CA LYS A 131 -12.54 0.27 0.82
C LYS A 131 -11.28 -0.10 1.60
N PHE A 132 -10.96 -1.39 1.69
CA PHE A 132 -9.71 -1.84 2.29
C PHE A 132 -8.48 -1.44 1.47
N ARG A 133 -8.57 -1.51 0.14
CA ARG A 133 -7.52 -1.01 -0.75
C ARG A 133 -7.29 0.49 -0.56
N GLU A 134 -8.35 1.29 -0.58
CA GLU A 134 -8.30 2.73 -0.36
C GLU A 134 -7.70 3.08 1.02
N ALA A 135 -8.08 2.34 2.07
CA ALA A 135 -7.52 2.52 3.41
C ALA A 135 -6.03 2.13 3.50
N ALA A 136 -5.60 1.07 2.79
CA ALA A 136 -4.19 0.70 2.70
C ALA A 136 -3.37 1.74 1.91
N GLU A 137 -3.93 2.33 0.85
CA GLU A 137 -3.31 3.46 0.16
C GLU A 137 -3.14 4.67 1.10
N HIS A 138 -4.15 4.98 1.92
CA HIS A 138 -4.06 6.06 2.90
C HIS A 138 -3.02 5.77 4.01
N ASP A 139 -2.89 4.53 4.47
CA ASP A 139 -1.80 4.13 5.36
C ASP A 139 -0.43 4.32 4.70
N GLY A 140 -0.31 4.00 3.44
CA GLY A 140 0.90 4.23 2.67
C GLY A 140 1.25 5.70 2.49
N TYR A 141 0.28 6.54 2.12
CA TYR A 141 0.50 7.98 1.89
C TYR A 141 0.67 8.77 3.18
N PHE A 142 -0.17 8.49 4.20
CA PHE A 142 -0.32 9.34 5.38
C PHE A 142 0.11 8.66 6.69
N GLY A 143 0.41 7.36 6.65
CA GLY A 143 0.75 6.56 7.84
C GLY A 143 -0.47 6.09 8.63
N ARG A 144 -1.70 6.32 8.14
CA ARG A 144 -2.95 5.86 8.76
C ARG A 144 -4.06 5.79 7.74
N GLY A 145 -4.73 4.63 7.67
CA GLY A 145 -6.01 4.45 6.99
C GLY A 145 -7.14 4.27 7.99
N GLN A 146 -8.31 4.86 7.73
CA GLN A 146 -9.48 4.73 8.60
C GLN A 146 -10.73 4.45 7.79
N ILE A 147 -11.52 3.47 8.26
CA ILE A 147 -12.83 3.13 7.69
C ILE A 147 -13.90 3.38 8.75
N TYR A 148 -14.84 4.27 8.46
CA TYR A 148 -16.01 4.54 9.28
C TYR A 148 -17.13 3.56 8.96
N ILE A 149 -17.73 3.00 10.02
CA ILE A 149 -18.89 2.11 9.96
C ILE A 149 -20.16 2.93 10.10
N ASP A 150 -20.91 3.11 9.01
CA ASP A 150 -22.15 3.87 8.98
C ASP A 150 -23.36 2.98 9.25
N VAL A 151 -23.82 2.97 10.50
CA VAL A 151 -25.01 2.23 10.94
C VAL A 151 -26.13 3.23 11.26
N LYS A 152 -27.36 2.90 10.89
CA LYS A 152 -28.55 3.69 11.23
C LYS A 152 -28.76 3.73 12.73
N THR A 153 -29.23 4.87 13.21
CA THR A 153 -29.71 5.04 14.58
C THR A 153 -31.07 4.36 14.75
N PRO A 154 -31.54 4.17 16.00
CA PRO A 154 -32.89 3.67 16.24
C PRO A 154 -34.02 4.47 15.59
N SER A 155 -33.77 5.75 15.29
CA SER A 155 -34.69 6.64 14.55
C SER A 155 -34.69 6.43 13.03
N GLY A 156 -33.86 5.50 12.51
CA GLY A 156 -33.74 5.20 11.08
C GLY A 156 -32.81 6.11 10.30
N ASN A 157 -32.25 7.16 10.92
CA ASN A 157 -31.30 8.07 10.28
C ASN A 157 -29.87 7.53 10.36
N SER A 158 -29.01 7.93 9.43
CA SER A 158 -27.57 7.69 9.55
C SER A 158 -27.01 8.34 10.81
N ALA A 159 -26.11 7.65 11.54
CA ALA A 159 -25.54 8.16 12.78
C ALA A 159 -24.80 9.49 12.58
N TRP A 160 -24.20 9.73 11.42
CA TRP A 160 -23.51 11.00 11.13
C TRP A 160 -24.44 12.23 11.07
N LEU A 161 -25.78 12.03 10.94
CA LEU A 161 -26.77 13.10 11.02
C LEU A 161 -27.16 13.44 12.47
N VAL A 162 -26.84 12.56 13.43
CA VAL A 162 -27.23 12.70 14.84
C VAL A 162 -25.95 12.73 15.68
N PRO A 163 -25.40 13.93 15.99
CA PRO A 163 -24.12 14.06 16.69
C PRO A 163 -24.05 13.27 17.99
N ASP A 164 -25.09 13.27 18.81
CA ASP A 164 -25.16 12.56 20.09
C ASP A 164 -25.13 11.02 19.97
N GLU A 165 -25.21 10.48 18.75
CA GLU A 165 -25.06 9.04 18.49
C GLU A 165 -23.66 8.70 17.97
N LEU A 166 -22.90 9.65 17.44
CA LEU A 166 -21.54 9.42 16.93
C LEU A 166 -20.54 9.19 18.06
N ASP A 167 -20.68 9.89 19.16
CA ASP A 167 -19.80 9.79 20.34
C ASP A 167 -20.06 8.55 21.19
N LYS A 168 -21.20 7.87 20.96
CA LYS A 168 -21.53 6.63 21.65
C LYS A 168 -20.83 5.42 21.05
N LYS A 169 -20.35 4.55 21.95
CA LYS A 169 -19.75 3.28 21.57
C LYS A 169 -20.70 2.45 20.69
N LEU A 170 -20.19 2.02 19.55
CA LEU A 170 -20.87 1.05 18.70
C LEU A 170 -20.59 -0.37 19.24
N TYR A 171 -21.61 -1.01 19.75
CA TYR A 171 -21.58 -2.40 20.17
C TYR A 171 -21.98 -3.28 18.99
N ILE A 172 -21.12 -4.21 18.61
CA ILE A 172 -21.41 -5.21 17.55
C ILE A 172 -22.25 -6.31 18.19
N SER A 173 -23.55 -6.15 18.14
CA SER A 173 -24.50 -7.08 18.74
C SER A 173 -25.88 -6.99 18.05
N PRO A 174 -26.69 -8.06 18.07
CA PRO A 174 -28.02 -8.09 17.45
C PRO A 174 -28.99 -7.03 17.99
N ARG A 175 -28.72 -6.53 19.21
CA ARG A 175 -29.56 -5.48 19.86
C ARG A 175 -29.27 -4.08 19.30
N LYS A 176 -28.09 -3.86 18.74
CA LYS A 176 -27.63 -2.55 18.28
C LYS A 176 -27.56 -2.44 16.76
N ILE A 177 -27.18 -3.52 16.10
CA ILE A 177 -27.14 -3.62 14.65
C ILE A 177 -28.22 -4.63 14.25
N THR A 178 -29.30 -4.11 13.68
CA THR A 178 -30.45 -4.91 13.25
C THR A 178 -30.40 -5.14 11.74
N LYS A 179 -31.20 -6.07 11.23
CA LYS A 179 -31.29 -6.32 9.79
C LYS A 179 -31.60 -5.03 9.02
N GLY A 180 -30.82 -4.77 7.97
CA GLY A 180 -30.97 -3.59 7.12
C GLY A 180 -30.55 -2.26 7.76
N SER A 181 -29.85 -2.30 8.91
CA SER A 181 -29.39 -1.08 9.58
C SER A 181 -28.04 -0.55 9.09
N LEU A 182 -27.26 -1.34 8.37
CA LEU A 182 -25.97 -0.93 7.81
C LEU A 182 -26.19 -0.09 6.54
N ASN A 183 -25.72 1.15 6.55
CA ASN A 183 -25.68 2.01 5.35
C ASN A 183 -24.45 1.72 4.48
N GLY A 184 -23.33 1.36 5.09
CA GLY A 184 -22.08 1.05 4.41
C GLY A 184 -20.84 1.44 5.18
N PHE A 185 -19.72 1.45 4.46
CA PHE A 185 -18.39 1.77 4.97
C PHE A 185 -17.83 2.97 4.21
N ARG A 186 -17.17 3.89 4.92
CA ARG A 186 -16.56 5.08 4.31
C ARG A 186 -15.12 5.21 4.73
N VAL A 187 -14.22 5.31 3.78
CA VAL A 187 -12.82 5.61 4.05
C VAL A 187 -12.69 7.11 4.32
N ILE A 188 -11.93 7.47 5.34
CA ILE A 188 -11.68 8.85 5.71
C ILE A 188 -10.18 9.08 5.70
N GLU A 189 -9.75 10.11 4.97
CA GLU A 189 -8.34 10.49 4.93
C GLU A 189 -7.85 10.98 6.30
N ALA A 190 -6.61 10.67 6.63
CA ALA A 190 -6.00 11.01 7.90
C ALA A 190 -5.99 12.52 8.21
N MET A 191 -5.98 13.37 7.18
CA MET A 191 -5.98 14.83 7.35
C MET A 191 -7.29 15.38 7.90
N TRP A 192 -8.40 14.64 7.80
CA TRP A 192 -9.71 15.06 8.29
C TRP A 192 -10.04 14.53 9.69
N THR A 193 -9.11 13.73 10.28
CA THR A 193 -9.33 13.07 11.57
C THR A 193 -8.21 13.41 12.54
N TYR A 194 -8.58 13.76 13.78
CA TYR A 194 -7.65 14.05 14.87
C TYR A 194 -7.99 13.18 16.08
N PRO A 195 -6.99 12.77 16.88
CA PRO A 195 -7.25 12.05 18.11
C PRO A 195 -8.00 12.94 19.10
N GLY A 196 -8.99 12.37 19.78
CA GLY A 196 -9.65 12.99 20.92
C GLY A 196 -8.93 12.64 22.23
N VAL A 197 -9.70 12.29 23.25
CA VAL A 197 -9.16 11.92 24.57
C VAL A 197 -8.41 10.60 24.49
N TYR A 198 -7.23 10.54 25.08
CA TYR A 198 -6.42 9.33 25.22
C TYR A 198 -5.70 9.32 26.57
N ASN A 199 -5.39 8.13 27.08
CA ASN A 199 -4.68 7.94 28.33
C ASN A 199 -3.15 7.96 28.08
N ALA A 200 -2.44 8.85 28.79
CA ALA A 200 -0.98 8.96 28.74
C ALA A 200 -0.32 8.67 30.10
N ASP A 201 -1.12 8.35 31.13
CA ASP A 201 -0.64 8.34 32.53
C ASP A 201 -0.09 6.96 32.94
N ASN A 202 -0.68 5.88 32.42
CA ASN A 202 -0.35 4.54 32.88
C ASN A 202 -0.10 3.56 31.71
N PRO A 203 1.17 3.15 31.48
CA PRO A 203 1.51 2.19 30.43
C PRO A 203 0.90 0.79 30.61
N LEU A 204 0.46 0.43 31.82
CA LEU A 204 -0.19 -0.85 32.10
C LEU A 204 -1.69 -0.86 31.74
N SER A 205 -2.24 0.30 31.43
CA SER A 205 -3.64 0.41 31.05
C SER A 205 -3.86 -0.02 29.59
N PRO A 206 -4.91 -0.80 29.28
CA PRO A 206 -5.20 -1.24 27.89
C PRO A 206 -5.51 -0.08 26.91
N ASP A 207 -5.87 1.08 27.45
CA ASP A 207 -6.18 2.30 26.67
C ASP A 207 -4.99 3.26 26.58
N PHE A 208 -3.79 2.85 27.08
CA PHE A 208 -2.60 3.68 27.04
C PHE A 208 -2.23 4.03 25.59
N PHE A 209 -2.09 5.34 25.31
CA PHE A 209 -1.85 5.89 23.99
C PHE A 209 -2.79 5.30 22.90
N ASN A 210 -4.07 5.08 23.26
CA ASN A 210 -5.10 4.62 22.35
C ASN A 210 -6.30 5.59 22.42
N PRO A 211 -6.58 6.40 21.39
CA PRO A 211 -7.66 7.36 21.41
C PRO A 211 -9.03 6.68 21.55
N ALA A 212 -9.80 7.06 22.56
CA ALA A 212 -11.17 6.61 22.75
C ALA A 212 -12.14 7.23 21.72
N GLU A 213 -11.75 8.37 21.17
CA GLU A 213 -12.57 9.19 20.28
C GLU A 213 -11.70 9.82 19.18
N TRP A 214 -12.34 10.11 18.05
CA TRP A 214 -11.76 10.83 16.93
C TRP A 214 -12.58 12.07 16.59
N TYR A 215 -11.93 13.19 16.39
CA TYR A 215 -12.57 14.39 15.84
C TYR A 215 -12.51 14.32 14.32
N VAL A 216 -13.69 14.37 13.69
CA VAL A 216 -13.85 14.32 12.24
C VAL A 216 -14.59 15.59 11.81
N MET A 217 -13.88 16.58 11.26
CA MET A 217 -14.47 17.84 10.80
C MET A 217 -15.41 18.50 11.83
N GLY A 218 -14.96 18.61 13.07
CA GLY A 218 -15.73 19.25 14.15
C GLY A 218 -16.78 18.36 14.82
N ARG A 219 -16.79 17.06 14.54
CA ARG A 219 -17.66 16.07 15.19
C ARG A 219 -16.83 15.04 15.93
N THR A 220 -17.27 14.67 17.11
CA THR A 220 -16.67 13.58 17.89
C THR A 220 -17.26 12.25 17.42
N VAL A 221 -16.39 11.29 17.10
CA VAL A 221 -16.75 9.95 16.69
C VAL A 221 -16.07 8.95 17.60
N HIS A 222 -16.83 8.08 18.27
CA HIS A 222 -16.26 7.05 19.13
C HIS A 222 -15.35 6.10 18.33
N ALA A 223 -14.19 5.73 18.88
CA ALA A 223 -13.19 4.90 18.19
C ALA A 223 -13.76 3.56 17.71
N SER A 224 -14.74 2.96 18.41
CA SER A 224 -15.39 1.71 17.97
C SER A 224 -16.16 1.82 16.64
N ARG A 225 -16.37 3.01 16.11
CA ARG A 225 -16.97 3.24 14.79
C ARG A 225 -15.94 3.43 13.69
N MET A 226 -14.66 3.45 14.06
CA MET A 226 -13.53 3.72 13.17
C MET A 226 -12.59 2.52 13.18
N LEU A 227 -12.52 1.80 12.07
CA LEU A 227 -11.49 0.79 11.87
C LEU A 227 -10.20 1.51 11.48
N THR A 228 -9.24 1.54 12.39
CA THR A 228 -7.97 2.24 12.18
C THR A 228 -6.88 1.25 11.80
N MET A 229 -6.20 1.52 10.70
CA MET A 229 -5.13 0.71 10.13
C MET A 229 -3.84 1.50 10.14
N ILE A 230 -2.80 0.95 10.79
CA ILE A 230 -1.46 1.57 10.90
C ILE A 230 -0.45 0.44 10.78
N SER A 231 0.22 0.35 9.64
CA SER A 231 1.19 -0.72 9.36
C SER A 231 2.56 -0.48 9.98
N ARG A 232 2.97 0.77 10.12
CA ARG A 232 4.30 1.19 10.58
C ARG A 232 4.16 2.12 11.78
N GLN A 233 3.89 1.52 12.94
CA GLN A 233 3.69 2.27 14.17
C GLN A 233 4.97 3.02 14.59
N VAL A 234 4.78 4.23 15.11
CA VAL A 234 5.84 4.99 15.77
C VAL A 234 5.88 4.68 17.27
N PRO A 235 7.02 4.89 17.95
CA PRO A 235 7.11 4.80 19.41
C PRO A 235 6.05 5.68 20.09
N ASP A 236 5.57 5.25 21.28
CA ASP A 236 4.47 5.92 21.99
C ASP A 236 4.70 7.42 22.18
N ILE A 237 5.93 7.83 22.50
CA ILE A 237 6.29 9.24 22.66
C ILE A 237 6.10 10.09 21.41
N LEU A 238 6.12 9.47 20.22
CA LEU A 238 5.90 10.16 18.95
C LEU A 238 4.45 10.10 18.47
N LYS A 239 3.60 9.22 19.04
CA LYS A 239 2.22 9.03 18.56
C LYS A 239 1.44 10.32 18.47
N ALA A 240 1.50 11.18 19.48
CA ALA A 240 0.78 12.45 19.46
C ALA A 240 1.30 13.41 18.36
N ALA A 241 2.62 13.44 18.14
CA ALA A 241 3.22 14.26 17.07
C ALA A 241 2.81 13.78 15.67
N TYR A 242 2.52 12.47 15.51
CA TYR A 242 2.04 11.84 14.27
C TYR A 242 0.51 11.76 14.20
N ASN A 243 -0.23 12.51 15.04
CA ASN A 243 -1.69 12.45 15.14
C ASN A 243 -2.22 11.01 15.30
N PHE A 244 -1.52 10.19 16.08
CA PHE A 244 -1.81 8.77 16.25
C PHE A 244 -1.85 7.98 14.93
N GLY A 245 -1.06 8.42 13.96
CA GLY A 245 -0.66 7.64 12.78
C GLY A 245 0.70 6.98 12.97
N GLY A 246 1.18 6.36 11.91
CA GLY A 246 2.51 5.77 11.82
C GLY A 246 3.40 6.49 10.81
N LEU A 247 4.55 5.89 10.52
CA LEU A 247 5.41 6.34 9.44
C LEU A 247 4.74 6.03 8.09
N SER A 248 4.54 7.05 7.27
CA SER A 248 4.08 6.85 5.90
C SER A 248 5.19 6.26 5.02
N LEU A 249 4.80 5.45 4.03
CA LEU A 249 5.75 5.00 3.01
C LEU A 249 6.30 6.18 2.21
N SER A 250 5.48 7.21 1.99
CA SER A 250 5.92 8.44 1.32
C SER A 250 7.08 9.10 2.06
N GLN A 251 6.98 9.24 3.38
CA GLN A 251 8.06 9.80 4.20
C GLN A 251 9.32 8.93 4.18
N MET A 252 9.16 7.60 4.29
CA MET A 252 10.28 6.67 4.28
C MET A 252 10.99 6.62 2.93
N ALA A 253 10.25 6.68 1.83
CA ALA A 253 10.77 6.60 0.48
C ALA A 253 11.40 7.92 0.00
N GLU A 254 11.06 9.04 0.61
CA GLU A 254 11.46 10.38 0.16
C GLU A 254 12.98 10.53 -0.09
N PRO A 255 13.89 10.21 0.85
CA PRO A 255 15.32 10.37 0.64
C PRO A 255 15.85 9.52 -0.53
N TYR A 256 15.28 8.35 -0.73
CA TYR A 256 15.69 7.42 -1.79
C TYR A 256 15.18 7.86 -3.17
N ILE A 257 13.93 8.31 -3.22
CA ILE A 257 13.33 8.86 -4.45
C ILE A 257 14.07 10.14 -4.85
N GLN A 258 14.34 11.05 -3.91
CA GLN A 258 15.11 12.26 -4.20
C GLN A 258 16.51 11.96 -4.68
N ASN A 259 17.19 10.97 -4.08
CA ASN A 259 18.51 10.54 -4.55
C ASN A 259 18.45 10.01 -5.99
N TRP A 260 17.46 9.17 -6.30
CA TRP A 260 17.26 8.64 -7.65
C TRP A 260 16.98 9.76 -8.67
N LEU A 261 16.09 10.71 -8.34
CA LEU A 261 15.78 11.86 -9.21
C LEU A 261 17.01 12.72 -9.48
N ARG A 262 17.79 13.05 -8.44
CA ARG A 262 19.04 13.80 -8.58
C ARG A 262 20.07 13.06 -9.44
N THR A 263 20.21 11.76 -9.25
CA THR A 263 21.11 10.93 -10.06
C THR A 263 20.68 10.96 -11.51
N ARG A 264 19.39 10.80 -11.80
CA ARG A 264 18.84 10.87 -13.14
C ARG A 264 19.09 12.24 -13.81
N ASP A 265 18.85 13.32 -13.08
CA ASP A 265 19.06 14.67 -13.60
C ASP A 265 20.56 14.94 -13.84
N SER A 266 21.44 14.52 -12.91
CA SER A 266 22.89 14.62 -13.08
C SER A 266 23.41 13.81 -14.27
N VAL A 267 22.85 12.62 -14.51
CA VAL A 267 23.17 11.81 -15.69
C VAL A 267 22.71 12.51 -16.97
N SER A 268 21.50 13.07 -16.96
CA SER A 268 20.98 13.85 -18.09
C SER A 268 21.88 15.04 -18.42
N ASP A 269 22.26 15.81 -17.40
CA ASP A 269 23.17 16.97 -17.56
C ASP A 269 24.56 16.54 -18.06
N LEU A 270 25.07 15.40 -17.54
CA LEU A 270 26.34 14.84 -18.00
C LEU A 270 26.26 14.43 -19.48
N VAL A 271 25.18 13.82 -19.92
CA VAL A 271 24.96 13.45 -21.32
C VAL A 271 24.86 14.69 -22.20
N HIS A 272 24.22 15.75 -21.71
CA HIS A 272 24.16 17.02 -22.46
C HIS A 272 25.50 17.76 -22.54
N SER A 273 26.36 17.62 -21.53
CA SER A 273 27.62 18.32 -21.39
C SER A 273 28.86 17.42 -21.51
N PHE A 274 28.72 16.18 -22.01
CA PHE A 274 29.84 15.24 -22.06
C PHE A 274 30.96 15.66 -23.00
N VAL A 275 30.70 16.59 -23.93
CA VAL A 275 31.69 17.19 -24.81
C VAL A 275 31.76 18.70 -24.55
N VAL A 276 32.87 19.12 -24.05
CA VAL A 276 33.20 20.53 -23.92
C VAL A 276 34.22 20.91 -24.96
N TYR A 277 33.90 21.90 -25.75
CA TYR A 277 34.82 22.45 -26.75
C TYR A 277 35.55 23.64 -26.18
N GLY A 278 36.82 23.69 -26.43
CA GLY A 278 37.67 24.81 -26.05
C GLY A 278 38.46 25.37 -27.24
N LEU A 279 38.58 26.66 -27.27
CA LEU A 279 39.42 27.37 -28.21
C LEU A 279 40.61 27.95 -27.45
N LYS A 280 41.82 27.51 -27.75
CA LYS A 280 43.04 28.14 -27.24
C LYS A 280 43.32 29.37 -28.09
N THR A 281 43.45 30.50 -27.44
CA THR A 281 43.82 31.78 -28.06
C THR A 281 44.66 32.55 -27.07
N ASN A 282 45.28 33.67 -27.54
CA ASN A 282 46.08 34.51 -26.66
C ASN A 282 45.17 35.33 -25.72
N MET A 283 45.01 34.85 -24.49
CA MET A 283 44.15 35.49 -23.49
C MET A 283 44.62 36.88 -23.07
N GLN A 284 45.91 37.21 -23.18
CA GLN A 284 46.40 38.59 -22.92
C GLN A 284 45.83 39.58 -23.93
N ASN A 285 45.73 39.19 -25.19
CA ASN A 285 45.09 40.01 -26.21
C ASN A 285 43.61 40.19 -26.00
N VAL A 286 42.95 39.15 -25.55
CA VAL A 286 41.52 39.19 -25.21
C VAL A 286 41.25 40.11 -24.03
N LEU A 287 42.03 39.98 -22.94
CA LEU A 287 41.87 40.79 -21.73
C LEU A 287 42.30 42.24 -21.89
N SER A 288 43.24 42.53 -22.79
CA SER A 288 43.72 43.92 -23.10
C SER A 288 42.81 44.64 -24.09
N GLY A 289 41.75 43.99 -24.61
CA GLY A 289 40.87 44.59 -25.60
C GLY A 289 41.48 44.73 -27.02
N VAL A 290 42.64 44.11 -27.25
CA VAL A 290 43.34 44.10 -28.57
C VAL A 290 42.85 42.90 -29.42
N ALA A 291 42.09 41.94 -28.82
CA ALA A 291 41.59 40.79 -29.53
C ALA A 291 40.53 41.17 -30.57
N ASP A 292 40.43 40.37 -31.62
CA ASP A 292 39.41 40.54 -32.66
C ASP A 292 38.01 40.63 -32.04
N PRO A 293 37.28 41.74 -32.23
CA PRO A 293 35.92 41.90 -31.71
C PRO A 293 34.96 40.78 -32.13
N ASN A 294 35.29 40.10 -33.23
CA ASN A 294 34.49 39.01 -33.78
C ASN A 294 34.71 37.66 -33.05
N LEU A 295 35.71 37.53 -32.15
CA LEU A 295 36.00 36.28 -31.46
C LEU A 295 34.78 35.78 -30.65
N PHE A 296 34.16 36.68 -29.88
CA PHE A 296 32.96 36.33 -29.11
C PHE A 296 31.76 36.04 -30.01
N MET A 297 31.63 36.77 -31.11
CA MET A 297 30.55 36.55 -32.10
C MET A 297 30.73 35.19 -32.81
N ARG A 298 31.99 34.81 -33.10
CA ARG A 298 32.30 33.46 -33.65
C ARG A 298 32.02 32.38 -32.63
N ALA A 299 32.36 32.53 -31.35
CA ALA A 299 32.11 31.60 -30.30
C ALA A 299 30.58 31.43 -30.06
N GLU A 300 29.83 32.53 -30.08
CA GLU A 300 28.37 32.52 -30.00
C GLU A 300 27.72 31.83 -31.21
N PHE A 301 28.20 32.17 -32.41
CA PHE A 301 27.73 31.48 -33.62
C PHE A 301 28.04 29.99 -33.58
N PHE A 302 29.25 29.59 -33.15
CA PHE A 302 29.60 28.18 -32.97
C PHE A 302 28.65 27.48 -31.99
N ASN A 303 28.32 28.09 -30.86
CA ASN A 303 27.37 27.52 -29.89
C ASN A 303 25.95 27.40 -30.45
N LYS A 304 25.53 28.32 -31.36
CA LYS A 304 24.20 28.26 -32.01
C LYS A 304 24.11 27.22 -33.14
N VAL A 305 25.23 26.97 -33.83
CA VAL A 305 25.29 26.07 -35.01
C VAL A 305 25.98 24.75 -34.65
N ARG A 306 26.02 24.40 -33.36
CA ARG A 306 26.64 23.19 -32.81
C ARG A 306 25.83 21.93 -33.10
N ASP A 307 25.54 21.65 -34.32
CA ASP A 307 25.06 20.38 -34.81
C ASP A 307 26.12 19.71 -35.72
N ASN A 308 25.95 18.43 -36.03
CA ASN A 308 26.88 17.66 -36.84
C ASN A 308 27.04 18.16 -38.30
N ARG A 309 26.48 19.33 -38.64
CA ARG A 309 26.48 19.93 -39.99
C ARG A 309 27.21 21.26 -40.02
N GLY A 310 27.60 21.80 -38.87
CA GLY A 310 28.30 23.06 -38.78
C GLY A 310 29.81 22.92 -39.05
N MET A 311 30.41 23.83 -39.85
CA MET A 311 31.84 23.93 -40.05
C MET A 311 32.38 25.04 -39.15
N PHE A 312 33.39 24.74 -38.34
CA PHE A 312 34.09 25.69 -37.51
C PHE A 312 35.45 26.04 -38.14
N MET A 313 35.72 27.29 -38.34
CA MET A 313 36.99 27.77 -38.90
C MET A 313 37.80 28.44 -37.80
N VAL A 314 39.05 28.02 -37.65
CA VAL A 314 40.04 28.57 -36.70
C VAL A 314 41.22 29.11 -37.47
N ASP A 315 41.91 30.08 -36.91
CA ASP A 315 43.16 30.58 -37.46
C ASP A 315 44.25 29.53 -37.25
N LYS A 316 44.96 29.20 -38.32
CA LYS A 316 46.00 28.18 -38.34
C LYS A 316 47.18 28.45 -37.41
N GLU A 317 47.53 29.73 -37.19
CA GLU A 317 48.76 30.11 -36.46
C GLU A 317 48.49 30.53 -35.02
N SER A 318 47.30 31.03 -34.72
CA SER A 318 47.00 31.67 -33.43
C SER A 318 45.93 30.96 -32.61
N GLU A 319 45.22 29.99 -33.19
CA GLU A 319 44.09 29.32 -32.53
C GLU A 319 44.23 27.79 -32.64
N GLU A 320 43.98 27.14 -31.54
CA GLU A 320 43.89 25.65 -31.47
C GLU A 320 42.56 25.25 -30.89
N PHE A 321 41.83 24.42 -31.64
CA PHE A 321 40.57 23.85 -31.20
C PHE A 321 40.85 22.52 -30.52
N PHE A 322 40.27 22.33 -29.33
CA PHE A 322 40.35 21.07 -28.61
C PHE A 322 38.97 20.65 -28.05
N GLN A 323 38.85 19.38 -27.85
CA GLN A 323 37.62 18.75 -27.34
C GLN A 323 37.95 18.00 -26.06
N PHE A 324 37.23 18.34 -25.00
CA PHE A 324 37.22 17.54 -23.79
C PHE A 324 36.03 16.61 -23.84
N VAL A 325 36.26 15.30 -23.73
CA VAL A 325 35.22 14.27 -23.64
C VAL A 325 35.26 13.69 -22.25
N THR A 326 34.18 13.88 -21.50
CA THR A 326 33.99 13.24 -20.18
C THR A 326 33.61 11.77 -20.39
N SER A 327 34.24 10.88 -19.63
CA SER A 327 33.86 9.46 -19.69
C SER A 327 32.48 9.26 -19.13
N LEU A 328 31.62 8.57 -19.88
CA LEU A 328 30.30 8.11 -19.46
C LEU A 328 30.33 6.71 -18.85
N SER A 329 31.53 6.13 -18.69
CA SER A 329 31.70 4.78 -18.13
C SER A 329 31.21 4.71 -16.67
N GLY A 330 30.37 3.75 -16.34
CA GLY A 330 29.88 3.52 -14.97
C GLY A 330 28.66 4.35 -14.58
N VAL A 331 28.18 5.24 -15.45
CA VAL A 331 26.99 6.07 -15.16
C VAL A 331 25.72 5.21 -15.12
N ASP A 332 25.63 4.20 -15.96
CA ASP A 332 24.58 3.19 -15.98
C ASP A 332 24.52 2.39 -14.67
N ALA A 333 25.68 2.01 -14.13
CA ALA A 333 25.76 1.31 -12.85
C ALA A 333 25.29 2.18 -11.66
N LEU A 334 25.66 3.47 -11.65
CA LEU A 334 25.20 4.41 -10.62
C LEU A 334 23.68 4.61 -10.68
N GLN A 335 23.11 4.70 -11.87
CA GLN A 335 21.66 4.82 -12.04
C GLN A 335 20.93 3.55 -11.62
N ALA A 336 21.45 2.37 -11.98
CA ALA A 336 20.90 1.08 -11.53
C ALA A 336 20.94 0.96 -10.01
N GLN A 337 22.05 1.29 -9.37
CA GLN A 337 22.18 1.28 -7.92
C GLN A 337 21.18 2.24 -7.23
N ALA A 338 20.94 3.43 -7.76
CA ALA A 338 19.96 4.35 -7.22
C ALA A 338 18.53 3.81 -7.34
N GLN A 339 18.19 3.09 -8.42
CA GLN A 339 16.92 2.40 -8.60
C GLN A 339 16.74 1.25 -7.60
N GLU A 340 17.77 0.44 -7.40
CA GLU A 340 17.76 -0.65 -6.41
C GLU A 340 17.56 -0.13 -4.98
N GLN A 341 18.23 0.95 -4.61
CA GLN A 341 18.05 1.60 -3.31
C GLN A 341 16.63 2.13 -3.13
N MET A 342 16.03 2.72 -4.15
CA MET A 342 14.65 3.18 -4.11
C MET A 342 13.66 2.01 -3.93
N ALA A 343 13.90 0.88 -4.60
CA ALA A 343 13.07 -0.30 -4.47
C ALA A 343 13.20 -0.94 -3.07
N SER A 344 14.41 -0.95 -2.50
CA SER A 344 14.69 -1.61 -1.22
C SER A 344 13.89 -1.07 -0.04
N VAL A 345 13.63 0.25 0.01
CA VAL A 345 12.86 0.88 1.11
C VAL A 345 11.40 0.43 1.14
N SER A 346 10.84 0.11 -0.02
CA SER A 346 9.45 -0.39 -0.14
C SER A 346 9.33 -1.90 -0.02
N SER A 347 10.47 -2.62 -0.03
CA SER A 347 10.53 -4.09 -0.12
C SER A 347 9.81 -4.65 -1.38
N ILE A 348 9.55 -3.82 -2.38
CA ILE A 348 8.94 -4.22 -3.63
C ILE A 348 10.05 -4.64 -4.60
N PRO A 349 10.01 -5.85 -5.19
CA PRO A 349 10.98 -6.25 -6.21
C PRO A 349 11.03 -5.26 -7.36
N LEU A 350 12.23 -5.00 -7.88
CA LEU A 350 12.46 -4.00 -8.93
C LEU A 350 11.62 -4.29 -10.19
N VAL A 351 11.44 -5.56 -10.51
CA VAL A 351 10.59 -6.02 -11.63
C VAL A 351 9.11 -5.63 -11.44
N LYS A 352 8.61 -5.66 -10.20
CA LYS A 352 7.24 -5.23 -9.87
C LYS A 352 7.10 -3.70 -9.83
N LEU A 353 8.11 -3.03 -9.28
CA LEU A 353 8.07 -1.58 -9.10
C LEU A 353 8.28 -0.84 -10.43
N LEU A 354 9.30 -1.20 -11.21
CA LEU A 354 9.72 -0.49 -12.41
C LEU A 354 9.56 -1.30 -13.71
N GLY A 355 9.26 -2.60 -13.64
CA GLY A 355 9.20 -3.47 -14.81
C GLY A 355 10.58 -3.81 -15.39
N ILE A 356 11.66 -3.65 -14.61
CA ILE A 356 13.04 -3.83 -15.02
C ILE A 356 13.60 -5.05 -14.29
N THR A 357 14.25 -5.94 -15.02
CA THR A 357 14.96 -7.06 -14.41
C THR A 357 16.31 -6.57 -13.88
N PRO A 358 16.68 -6.87 -12.62
CA PRO A 358 17.98 -6.49 -12.07
C PRO A 358 19.13 -7.08 -12.91
N ASN A 359 20.20 -6.31 -13.11
CA ASN A 359 21.41 -6.81 -13.75
C ASN A 359 22.23 -7.61 -12.72
N GLY A 360 22.22 -8.94 -12.81
CA GLY A 360 23.02 -9.77 -11.89
C GLY A 360 22.96 -11.27 -12.17
N LEU A 361 23.67 -12.03 -11.34
CA LEU A 361 23.83 -13.50 -11.45
C LEU A 361 22.54 -14.31 -11.25
N ASN A 362 21.51 -13.71 -10.64
CA ASN A 362 20.19 -14.33 -10.43
C ASN A 362 19.16 -13.68 -11.37
N ALA A 363 19.14 -14.11 -12.61
CA ALA A 363 18.20 -13.61 -13.63
C ALA A 363 16.74 -14.01 -13.39
N SER A 364 16.43 -14.83 -12.37
CA SER A 364 15.05 -15.16 -11.99
C SER A 364 14.61 -14.31 -10.82
N SER A 365 13.73 -13.36 -11.08
CA SER A 365 13.07 -12.56 -10.04
C SER A 365 12.08 -13.36 -9.19
N ASP A 366 11.93 -14.67 -9.42
CA ASP A 366 10.90 -15.50 -8.78
C ASP A 366 11.08 -15.61 -7.27
N GLY A 367 12.33 -15.74 -6.81
CA GLY A 367 12.64 -15.78 -5.38
C GLY A 367 12.27 -14.47 -4.66
N GLU A 368 12.58 -13.33 -5.27
CA GLU A 368 12.23 -12.01 -4.72
C GLU A 368 10.72 -11.79 -4.72
N ILE A 369 10.02 -12.24 -5.77
CA ILE A 369 8.56 -12.15 -5.87
C ILE A 369 7.90 -13.02 -4.79
N ARG A 370 8.42 -14.21 -4.50
CA ARG A 370 7.90 -15.07 -3.42
C ARG A 370 8.06 -14.42 -2.06
N VAL A 371 9.26 -13.92 -1.73
CA VAL A 371 9.51 -13.19 -0.47
C VAL A 371 8.62 -11.95 -0.36
N PHE A 372 8.41 -11.24 -1.46
CA PHE A 372 7.49 -10.10 -1.49
C PHE A 372 6.05 -10.53 -1.20
N TYR A 373 5.55 -11.60 -1.80
CA TYR A 373 4.20 -12.10 -1.54
C TYR A 373 4.02 -12.62 -0.12
N ASP A 374 5.06 -13.23 0.47
CA ASP A 374 5.04 -13.62 1.88
C ASP A 374 4.93 -12.38 2.79
N SER A 375 5.65 -11.30 2.46
CA SER A 375 5.55 -10.04 3.19
C SER A 375 4.17 -9.38 3.05
N ILE A 376 3.57 -9.43 1.85
CA ILE A 376 2.20 -8.93 1.62
C ILE A 376 1.18 -9.76 2.41
N HIS A 377 1.33 -11.08 2.44
CA HIS A 377 0.45 -11.94 3.25
C HIS A 377 0.56 -11.61 4.74
N ALA A 378 1.77 -11.42 5.25
CA ALA A 378 1.99 -10.96 6.63
C ALA A 378 1.34 -9.60 6.90
N MET A 379 1.37 -8.66 5.94
CA MET A 379 0.66 -7.39 6.05
C MET A 379 -0.86 -7.58 6.05
N GLN A 380 -1.42 -8.46 5.22
CA GLN A 380 -2.84 -8.79 5.23
C GLN A 380 -3.28 -9.31 6.61
N GLU A 381 -2.55 -10.27 7.18
CA GLU A 381 -2.85 -10.81 8.50
C GLU A 381 -2.74 -9.76 9.61
N ASN A 382 -1.70 -8.97 9.60
CA ASN A 382 -1.48 -7.97 10.66
C ASN A 382 -2.41 -6.76 10.57
N LEU A 383 -2.69 -6.28 9.36
CA LEU A 383 -3.41 -5.02 9.15
C LEU A 383 -4.89 -5.22 8.88
N PHE A 384 -5.28 -6.26 8.12
CA PHE A 384 -6.64 -6.45 7.66
C PHE A 384 -7.43 -7.46 8.51
N ARG A 385 -6.80 -8.49 9.09
CA ARG A 385 -7.51 -9.59 9.75
C ARG A 385 -8.56 -9.10 10.76
N SER A 386 -8.17 -8.29 11.73
CA SER A 386 -9.06 -7.80 12.79
C SER A 386 -10.14 -6.82 12.29
N PRO A 387 -9.80 -5.78 11.49
CA PRO A 387 -10.81 -4.90 10.90
C PRO A 387 -11.80 -5.64 10.00
N LEU A 388 -11.33 -6.59 9.20
CA LEU A 388 -12.16 -7.33 8.27
C LEU A 388 -13.12 -8.31 9.00
N LYS A 389 -12.65 -8.94 10.09
CA LYS A 389 -13.54 -9.73 10.96
C LYS A 389 -14.66 -8.87 11.54
N THR A 390 -14.31 -7.65 12.00
CA THR A 390 -15.31 -6.68 12.46
C THR A 390 -16.33 -6.33 11.36
N VAL A 391 -15.86 -6.11 10.13
CA VAL A 391 -16.74 -5.84 8.98
C VAL A 391 -17.65 -7.02 8.70
N LEU A 392 -17.10 -8.24 8.72
CA LEU A 392 -17.87 -9.47 8.49
C LEU A 392 -18.97 -9.65 9.54
N ASP A 393 -18.65 -9.44 10.82
CA ASP A 393 -19.61 -9.52 11.92
C ASP A 393 -20.74 -8.47 11.76
N VAL A 394 -20.39 -7.24 11.37
CA VAL A 394 -21.39 -6.18 11.10
C VAL A 394 -22.28 -6.53 9.91
N ILE A 395 -21.73 -7.11 8.85
CA ILE A 395 -22.50 -7.55 7.68
C ILE A 395 -23.40 -8.73 8.05
N GLN A 396 -22.92 -9.71 8.82
CA GLN A 396 -23.76 -10.82 9.30
C GLN A 396 -24.96 -10.31 10.10
N LEU A 397 -24.76 -9.38 11.03
CA LEU A 397 -25.85 -8.75 11.76
C LEU A 397 -26.84 -8.03 10.84
N ASN A 398 -26.34 -7.36 9.81
CA ASN A 398 -27.18 -6.65 8.85
C ASN A 398 -28.02 -7.59 7.98
N GLU A 399 -27.48 -8.72 7.54
CA GLU A 399 -28.16 -9.67 6.64
C GLU A 399 -29.00 -10.68 7.45
N PHE A 400 -28.43 -11.26 8.50
CA PHE A 400 -29.06 -12.38 9.24
C PHE A 400 -29.64 -11.95 10.58
N GLY A 401 -29.15 -10.86 11.19
CA GLY A 401 -29.53 -10.41 12.54
C GLY A 401 -28.79 -11.14 13.66
N GLU A 402 -27.89 -12.04 13.32
CA GLU A 402 -27.05 -12.82 14.24
C GLU A 402 -25.64 -12.98 13.66
N ILE A 403 -24.67 -13.32 14.52
CA ILE A 403 -23.32 -13.64 14.11
C ILE A 403 -23.15 -15.14 14.21
N ASP A 404 -22.79 -15.78 13.11
CA ASP A 404 -22.40 -17.18 13.06
C ASP A 404 -20.88 -17.28 13.33
N PRO A 405 -20.47 -17.85 14.47
CA PRO A 405 -19.05 -17.91 14.84
C PRO A 405 -18.26 -18.88 13.96
N ASP A 406 -18.94 -19.80 13.28
CA ASP A 406 -18.32 -20.80 12.43
C ASP A 406 -17.98 -20.27 11.03
N ILE A 407 -18.43 -19.05 10.70
CA ILE A 407 -18.05 -18.37 9.46
C ILE A 407 -16.79 -17.54 9.68
N ASP A 408 -15.75 -17.88 8.98
CA ASP A 408 -14.49 -17.14 8.95
C ASP A 408 -13.99 -16.96 7.51
N PHE A 409 -12.83 -16.37 7.35
CA PHE A 409 -12.24 -16.13 6.02
C PHE A 409 -10.74 -16.42 6.05
N GLU A 410 -10.21 -16.73 4.88
CA GLU A 410 -8.78 -16.84 4.65
C GLU A 410 -8.35 -15.96 3.48
N PHE A 411 -7.15 -15.38 3.57
CA PHE A 411 -6.55 -14.68 2.44
C PHE A 411 -6.04 -15.69 1.42
N LEU A 412 -6.43 -15.50 0.16
CA LEU A 412 -5.99 -16.38 -0.91
C LEU A 412 -4.51 -16.19 -1.22
N PRO A 413 -3.75 -17.26 -1.46
CA PRO A 413 -2.33 -17.19 -1.79
C PRO A 413 -2.08 -16.30 -3.01
N LEU A 414 -1.09 -15.41 -2.90
CA LEU A 414 -0.73 -14.47 -3.96
C LEU A 414 0.13 -15.13 -5.05
N TYR A 415 0.91 -16.13 -4.67
CA TYR A 415 1.72 -16.90 -5.60
C TYR A 415 0.89 -18.03 -6.22
N GLU A 416 0.87 -18.08 -7.53
CA GLU A 416 0.28 -19.19 -8.27
C GLU A 416 1.38 -20.03 -8.88
N LEU A 417 1.28 -21.33 -8.69
CA LEU A 417 2.15 -22.28 -9.38
C LEU A 417 1.93 -22.18 -10.89
N THR A 418 3.00 -22.22 -11.64
CA THR A 418 2.94 -22.38 -13.10
C THR A 418 2.30 -23.71 -13.46
N GLU A 419 1.79 -23.86 -14.68
CA GLU A 419 1.19 -25.14 -15.13
C GLU A 419 2.19 -26.29 -15.05
N ALA A 420 3.49 -26.02 -15.26
CA ALA A 420 4.54 -27.01 -15.10
C ALA A 420 4.74 -27.42 -13.63
N GLU A 421 4.78 -26.45 -12.71
CA GLU A 421 4.88 -26.72 -11.27
C GLU A 421 3.62 -27.44 -10.75
N LYS A 422 2.43 -27.08 -11.23
CA LYS A 422 1.18 -27.80 -10.90
C LYS A 422 1.26 -29.26 -11.35
N ALA A 423 1.71 -29.52 -12.59
CA ALA A 423 1.87 -30.86 -13.10
C ALA A 423 2.90 -31.69 -12.29
N GLU A 424 3.99 -31.04 -11.85
CA GLU A 424 5.00 -31.68 -10.99
C GLU A 424 4.43 -32.01 -9.60
N VAL A 425 3.70 -31.08 -8.98
CA VAL A 425 3.01 -31.31 -7.71
C VAL A 425 2.01 -32.47 -7.83
N MET A 426 1.20 -32.50 -8.89
CA MET A 426 0.24 -33.57 -9.15
C MET A 426 0.94 -34.94 -9.33
N LYS A 427 2.06 -34.95 -10.02
CA LYS A 427 2.86 -36.17 -10.17
C LYS A 427 3.37 -36.67 -8.83
N HIS A 428 3.96 -35.81 -7.99
CA HIS A 428 4.41 -36.18 -6.65
C HIS A 428 3.27 -36.61 -5.72
N GLN A 429 2.11 -35.98 -5.82
CA GLN A 429 0.92 -36.38 -5.10
C GLN A 429 0.44 -37.77 -5.53
N SER A 430 0.40 -38.05 -6.84
CA SER A 430 0.04 -39.36 -7.37
C SER A 430 1.02 -40.44 -6.95
N GLU A 431 2.33 -40.15 -6.93
CA GLU A 431 3.36 -41.05 -6.43
C GLU A 431 3.21 -41.30 -4.91
N ALA A 432 2.88 -40.30 -4.13
CA ALA A 432 2.62 -40.43 -2.70
C ALA A 432 1.38 -41.29 -2.43
N ASP A 433 0.27 -41.04 -3.14
CA ASP A 433 -0.97 -41.81 -3.04
C ASP A 433 -0.75 -43.29 -3.36
N LYS A 434 0.00 -43.57 -4.44
CA LYS A 434 0.39 -44.93 -4.79
C LYS A 434 1.19 -45.59 -3.66
N ASN A 435 2.15 -44.90 -3.07
CA ASN A 435 3.00 -45.43 -2.00
C ASN A 435 2.16 -45.68 -0.73
N TYR A 436 1.18 -44.81 -0.39
CA TYR A 436 0.30 -45.02 0.73
C TYR A 436 -0.66 -46.21 0.54
N ALA A 437 -1.19 -46.38 -0.67
CA ALA A 437 -1.99 -47.53 -1.02
C ALA A 437 -1.18 -48.85 -0.97
N GLU A 438 0.01 -48.87 -1.54
CA GLU A 438 0.93 -50.03 -1.52
C GLU A 438 1.38 -50.42 -0.10
N ALA A 439 1.61 -49.40 0.76
CA ALA A 439 1.97 -49.58 2.16
C ALA A 439 0.77 -49.97 3.07
N GLY A 440 -0.44 -49.93 2.54
CA GLY A 440 -1.65 -50.23 3.31
C GLY A 440 -1.97 -49.16 4.39
N VAL A 441 -1.46 -47.93 4.22
CA VAL A 441 -1.69 -46.82 5.16
C VAL A 441 -3.11 -46.25 4.98
N PHE A 442 -3.52 -46.11 3.71
CA PHE A 442 -4.87 -45.66 3.33
C PHE A 442 -5.47 -46.64 2.31
N ASP A 443 -6.76 -46.85 2.41
CA ASP A 443 -7.53 -47.57 1.41
C ASP A 443 -7.76 -46.68 0.17
N LEU A 444 -7.99 -47.30 -0.98
CA LEU A 444 -8.19 -46.61 -2.26
C LEU A 444 -9.41 -45.67 -2.19
N ASP A 445 -10.45 -46.06 -1.50
CA ASP A 445 -11.66 -45.26 -1.33
C ASP A 445 -11.42 -44.04 -0.44
N ALA A 446 -10.56 -44.13 0.59
CA ALA A 446 -10.14 -43.01 1.40
C ALA A 446 -9.31 -42.01 0.60
N ILE A 447 -8.43 -42.49 -0.25
CA ILE A 447 -7.62 -41.63 -1.16
C ILE A 447 -8.54 -40.95 -2.18
N ARG A 448 -9.50 -41.67 -2.76
CA ARG A 448 -10.48 -41.12 -3.70
C ARG A 448 -11.31 -40.02 -3.05
N SER A 449 -11.89 -40.26 -1.91
CA SER A 449 -12.65 -39.27 -1.14
C SER A 449 -11.84 -38.04 -0.78
N MET A 450 -10.57 -38.22 -0.37
CA MET A 450 -9.65 -37.12 -0.09
C MET A 450 -9.36 -36.26 -1.35
N ARG A 451 -9.22 -36.90 -2.53
CA ARG A 451 -8.98 -36.19 -3.79
C ARG A 451 -10.23 -35.49 -4.35
N GLN A 452 -11.39 -36.06 -4.12
CA GLN A 452 -12.68 -35.46 -4.47
C GLN A 452 -13.02 -34.24 -3.58
N SER A 453 -12.63 -34.29 -2.31
CA SER A 453 -12.83 -33.16 -1.38
C SER A 453 -11.81 -32.04 -1.55
N ASP A 454 -10.66 -32.30 -2.18
CA ASP A 454 -9.62 -31.29 -2.40
C ASP A 454 -9.99 -30.38 -3.60
N LYS A 455 -10.38 -29.15 -3.31
CA LYS A 455 -10.72 -28.13 -4.33
C LYS A 455 -9.58 -27.84 -5.32
N ALA A 456 -8.32 -28.12 -4.96
CA ALA A 456 -7.18 -27.95 -5.83
C ALA A 456 -6.94 -29.17 -6.74
N SER A 457 -7.63 -30.28 -6.49
CA SER A 457 -7.56 -31.50 -7.29
C SER A 457 -8.35 -31.34 -8.59
N PRO A 458 -7.83 -31.79 -9.74
CA PRO A 458 -8.60 -31.87 -10.98
C PRO A 458 -9.76 -32.88 -10.89
N TYR A 459 -9.76 -33.71 -9.88
CA TYR A 459 -10.79 -34.73 -9.61
C TYR A 459 -11.84 -34.25 -8.60
N HIS A 460 -11.82 -32.96 -8.28
CA HIS A 460 -12.82 -32.36 -7.39
C HIS A 460 -14.23 -32.52 -7.98
N MET A 461 -15.17 -33.04 -7.18
CA MET A 461 -16.56 -33.31 -7.60
C MET A 461 -16.74 -34.28 -8.78
N MET A 462 -15.78 -35.15 -9.07
CA MET A 462 -16.04 -36.27 -9.96
C MET A 462 -16.91 -37.29 -9.22
N GLU A 463 -18.07 -37.55 -9.77
CA GLU A 463 -18.99 -38.61 -9.28
C GLU A 463 -18.27 -39.96 -9.37
N SER A 464 -18.44 -40.82 -8.36
CA SER A 464 -17.93 -42.19 -8.40
C SER A 464 -18.84 -43.04 -9.27
N GLU A 465 -18.32 -44.02 -9.98
CA GLU A 465 -19.14 -44.99 -10.71
C GLU A 465 -20.11 -45.74 -9.78
N ASP A 466 -19.78 -45.83 -8.48
CA ASP A 466 -20.64 -46.42 -7.45
C ASP A 466 -21.89 -45.55 -7.16
N ASP A 467 -21.82 -44.22 -7.32
CA ASP A 467 -22.97 -43.31 -7.16
C ASP A 467 -23.96 -43.48 -8.34
N GLU A 468 -23.49 -43.78 -9.56
CA GLU A 468 -24.36 -44.06 -10.71
C GLU A 468 -25.13 -45.38 -10.53
N GLU A 469 -24.51 -46.39 -9.95
CA GLU A 469 -25.22 -47.67 -9.66
C GLU A 469 -26.27 -47.52 -8.55
N GLU A 470 -26.09 -46.65 -7.56
CA GLU A 470 -27.06 -46.38 -6.50
C GLU A 470 -28.28 -45.63 -7.04
N TYR A 471 -28.08 -44.64 -7.93
CA TYR A 471 -29.19 -43.93 -8.61
C TYR A 471 -29.95 -44.84 -9.60
N GLU A 472 -29.27 -45.73 -10.31
CA GLU A 472 -29.93 -46.70 -11.19
C GLU A 472 -30.72 -47.72 -10.39
N ASN A 473 -30.25 -48.16 -9.22
CA ASN A 473 -30.98 -49.10 -8.36
C ASN A 473 -32.19 -48.46 -7.65
N GLU A 474 -32.10 -47.21 -7.16
CA GLU A 474 -33.25 -46.49 -6.62
C GLU A 474 -34.32 -46.25 -7.69
N SER A 475 -33.94 -45.93 -8.92
CA SER A 475 -34.90 -45.75 -10.02
C SER A 475 -35.58 -47.05 -10.48
N ILE A 476 -35.01 -48.20 -10.20
CA ILE A 476 -35.58 -49.52 -10.51
C ILE A 476 -36.53 -49.96 -9.40
N GLU A 477 -36.30 -49.62 -8.12
CA GLU A 477 -37.22 -49.95 -7.02
C GLU A 477 -38.51 -49.10 -7.04
N GLU A 478 -38.51 -47.86 -7.46
CA GLU A 478 -39.72 -47.03 -7.61
C GLU A 478 -40.60 -47.40 -8.81
N GLY A 479 -40.10 -48.20 -9.75
CA GLY A 479 -40.79 -48.59 -10.99
C GLY A 479 -41.67 -49.82 -10.96
N PHE A 480 -41.76 -50.59 -9.86
CA PHE A 480 -42.53 -51.82 -9.79
C PHE A 480 -43.67 -51.76 -8.77
N GLU A 481 -44.66 -50.90 -8.99
CA GLU A 481 -46.06 -51.15 -8.52
C GLU A 481 -46.82 -51.91 -9.61
N ALA A 482 -47.07 -53.19 -9.36
CA ALA A 482 -47.84 -54.04 -10.25
C ALA A 482 -49.29 -53.57 -10.28
N PRO A 483 -49.96 -53.56 -11.45
CA PRO A 483 -51.36 -53.15 -11.55
C PRO A 483 -52.26 -54.21 -10.90
N GLU A 484 -53.08 -53.78 -9.95
CA GLU A 484 -54.16 -54.60 -9.37
C GLU A 484 -55.15 -55.06 -10.46
N ASN A 485 -55.38 -56.36 -10.51
CA ASN A 485 -56.31 -57.07 -11.39
C ASN A 485 -57.75 -56.88 -10.90
N PRO A 486 -58.68 -56.32 -11.64
CA PRO A 486 -60.07 -56.30 -11.22
C PRO A 486 -60.73 -57.69 -11.50
N SER A 487 -60.96 -58.47 -10.45
CA SER A 487 -61.73 -59.69 -10.52
C SER A 487 -63.23 -59.41 -10.73
N SER A 488 -63.70 -59.99 -11.77
CA SER A 488 -65.09 -60.27 -12.07
C SER A 488 -65.96 -60.66 -10.87
N GLY A 489 -67.12 -60.06 -10.71
CA GLY A 489 -68.20 -60.45 -9.87
C GLY A 489 -69.52 -60.31 -10.60
N GLN A 490 -70.06 -61.43 -11.04
CA GLN A 490 -71.42 -61.62 -11.55
C GLN A 490 -72.46 -61.54 -10.45
N SER A 491 -73.52 -61.00 -10.79
CA SER A 491 -74.96 -61.28 -10.64
C SER A 491 -75.79 -60.16 -10.09
#